data_f13d11172606e806ed3df947a937622d
#
_entry.id   f13d11172606e806ed3df947a937622d
#
_cell.length_a   1.000
_cell.length_b   1.000
_cell.length_c   1.000
_cell.angle_alpha   90.00
_cell.angle_beta   90.00
_cell.angle_gamma   90.00
#
_symmetry.space_group_name_H-M   'P 1'
#
loop_
_entity.id
_entity.type
_entity.pdbx_description
1 polymer ?
#
loop_
_entity_poly.entity_id
_entity_poly.type
_entity_poly.pdbx_seq_one_letter_code
_entity_poly.pdbx_strand_id
1 'polypeptide(L)'
;MRHQRKRAKLSRDPAHRKSLLRTMSKQLIEHERIRTTQPKAKALRPEFEKLITLAKRGDLHARRQALSELHNDKFAVHKLFEEIAPRYQGRAGGYTRILKLGPRYTERNGGYTRILKLGPRRSDATEMVFLELV
;
A
#
# COMPACT_ATOMS: atom_id res chain seq x y z
N MET A 1 28.34 -9.95 -3.67
CA MET A 1 27.71 -9.40 -2.46
C MET A 1 26.47 -8.60 -2.81
N ARG A 2 25.35 -8.79 -2.09
CA ARG A 2 24.07 -8.09 -2.36
C ARG A 2 23.92 -6.87 -1.44
N HIS A 3 24.76 -5.88 -1.60
CA HIS A 3 24.67 -4.66 -0.81
C HIS A 3 23.51 -3.78 -1.26
N GLN A 4 22.73 -3.24 -0.32
CA GLN A 4 21.68 -2.22 -0.48
C GLN A 4 20.49 -2.53 -1.43
N ARG A 5 20.21 -3.76 -1.78
CA ARG A 5 19.00 -4.09 -2.57
C ARG A 5 17.74 -4.10 -1.69
N LYS A 6 17.24 -2.93 -1.35
CA LYS A 6 16.05 -2.75 -0.51
C LYS A 6 14.73 -3.06 -1.21
N ARG A 7 14.69 -3.14 -2.55
CA ARG A 7 13.45 -3.34 -3.33
C ARG A 7 13.26 -4.80 -3.73
N ALA A 8 12.10 -5.35 -3.37
CA ALA A 8 11.69 -6.67 -3.85
C ALA A 8 11.51 -6.67 -5.38
N LYS A 9 12.16 -7.61 -6.08
CA LYS A 9 12.02 -7.75 -7.55
C LYS A 9 10.65 -8.28 -7.96
N LEU A 10 9.99 -9.06 -7.10
CA LEU A 10 8.69 -9.73 -7.35
C LEU A 10 8.71 -10.62 -8.60
N SER A 11 9.88 -11.18 -8.94
CA SER A 11 10.10 -11.99 -10.15
C SER A 11 9.62 -11.31 -11.44
N ARG A 12 9.81 -9.99 -11.55
CA ARG A 12 9.39 -9.15 -12.69
C ARG A 12 10.49 -8.21 -13.13
N ASP A 13 10.48 -7.87 -14.41
CA ASP A 13 11.28 -6.78 -14.95
C ASP A 13 10.88 -5.43 -14.31
N PRO A 14 11.73 -4.41 -14.37
CA PRO A 14 11.48 -3.12 -13.72
C PRO A 14 10.19 -2.43 -14.19
N ALA A 15 9.90 -2.46 -15.48
CA ALA A 15 8.71 -1.82 -16.06
C ALA A 15 7.43 -2.49 -15.60
N HIS A 16 7.35 -3.81 -15.70
CA HIS A 16 6.20 -4.60 -15.25
C HIS A 16 5.99 -4.48 -13.72
N ARG A 17 7.06 -4.46 -12.93
CA ARG A 17 6.97 -4.24 -11.48
C ARG A 17 6.39 -2.87 -11.16
N LYS A 18 6.84 -1.81 -11.84
CA LYS A 18 6.31 -0.45 -11.66
C LYS A 18 4.82 -0.38 -12.03
N SER A 19 4.43 -0.99 -13.14
CA SER A 19 3.04 -1.08 -13.57
C SER A 19 2.17 -1.83 -12.55
N LEU A 20 2.65 -2.97 -12.03
CA LEU A 20 1.94 -3.73 -10.99
C LEU A 20 1.69 -2.89 -9.74
N LEU A 21 2.71 -2.20 -9.21
CA LEU A 21 2.58 -1.39 -8.00
C LEU A 21 1.62 -0.21 -8.22
N ARG A 22 1.64 0.42 -9.39
CA ARG A 22 0.70 1.48 -9.79
C ARG A 22 -0.75 0.99 -9.80
N THR A 23 -1.00 -0.14 -10.45
CA THR A 23 -2.34 -0.74 -10.49
C THR A 23 -2.83 -1.09 -9.09
N MET A 24 -1.98 -1.69 -8.26
CA MET A 24 -2.33 -1.99 -6.87
C MET A 24 -2.57 -0.73 -6.03
N SER A 25 -1.84 0.36 -6.29
CA SER A 25 -2.09 1.67 -5.63
C SER A 25 -3.46 2.22 -5.98
N LYS A 26 -3.85 2.16 -7.25
CA LYS A 26 -5.19 2.59 -7.70
C LYS A 26 -6.29 1.79 -7.02
N GLN A 27 -6.17 0.47 -7.01
CA GLN A 27 -7.13 -0.42 -6.33
C GLN A 27 -7.21 -0.13 -4.83
N LEU A 28 -6.08 0.17 -4.19
CA LEU A 28 -6.06 0.51 -2.76
C LEU A 28 -6.72 1.87 -2.48
N ILE A 29 -6.61 2.84 -3.39
CA ILE A 29 -7.35 4.12 -3.30
C ILE A 29 -8.85 3.87 -3.48
N GLU A 30 -9.22 3.06 -4.46
CA GLU A 30 -10.62 2.78 -4.81
C GLU A 30 -11.36 2.03 -3.71
N HIS A 31 -10.77 0.94 -3.23
CA HIS A 31 -11.41 0.01 -2.30
C HIS A 31 -10.97 0.15 -0.85
N GLU A 32 -9.96 0.97 -0.55
CA GLU A 32 -9.33 1.17 0.77
C GLU A 32 -8.75 -0.10 1.40
N ARG A 33 -8.99 -1.27 0.81
CA ARG A 33 -8.49 -2.59 1.21
C ARG A 33 -8.28 -3.48 -0.01
N ILE A 34 -7.13 -4.13 -0.10
CA ILE A 34 -6.86 -5.11 -1.14
C ILE A 34 -6.35 -6.42 -0.54
N ARG A 35 -6.77 -7.54 -1.14
CA ARG A 35 -6.26 -8.87 -0.83
C ARG A 35 -5.11 -9.22 -1.77
N THR A 36 -3.93 -9.48 -1.25
CA THR A 36 -2.73 -9.76 -2.05
C THR A 36 -1.74 -10.66 -1.30
N THR A 37 -0.66 -11.04 -1.97
CA THR A 37 0.42 -11.79 -1.31
C THR A 37 1.29 -10.88 -0.44
N GLN A 38 1.85 -11.43 0.63
CA GLN A 38 2.67 -10.67 1.58
C GLN A 38 3.86 -9.93 0.92
N PRO A 39 4.63 -10.52 -0.03
CA PRO A 39 5.71 -9.80 -0.70
C PRO A 39 5.23 -8.59 -1.50
N LYS A 40 4.09 -8.70 -2.19
CA LYS A 40 3.49 -7.58 -2.94
C LYS A 40 3.03 -6.47 -2.00
N ALA A 41 2.35 -6.82 -0.89
CA ALA A 41 1.92 -5.86 0.11
C ALA A 41 3.12 -5.11 0.73
N LYS A 42 4.18 -5.83 1.09
CA LYS A 42 5.42 -5.22 1.62
C LYS A 42 6.12 -4.31 0.62
N ALA A 43 6.07 -4.64 -0.68
CA ALA A 43 6.65 -3.80 -1.73
C ALA A 43 5.79 -2.56 -2.02
N LEU A 44 4.46 -2.69 -1.96
CA LEU A 44 3.53 -1.60 -2.21
C LEU A 44 3.54 -0.55 -1.09
N ARG A 45 3.58 -0.99 0.15
CA ARG A 45 3.46 -0.13 1.34
C ARG A 45 4.31 1.15 1.27
N PRO A 46 5.63 1.11 1.08
CA PRO A 46 6.44 2.33 1.07
C PRO A 46 6.13 3.26 -0.11
N GLU A 47 5.76 2.72 -1.26
CA GLU A 47 5.40 3.53 -2.44
C GLU A 47 4.04 4.22 -2.22
N PHE A 48 3.08 3.51 -1.65
CA PHE A 48 1.74 4.06 -1.36
C PHE A 48 1.77 5.12 -0.24
N GLU A 49 2.55 4.90 0.81
CA GLU A 49 2.70 5.87 1.90
C GLU A 49 3.31 7.20 1.43
N LYS A 50 4.18 7.17 0.42
CA LYS A 50 4.67 8.38 -0.24
C LYS A 50 3.55 9.15 -0.94
N LEU A 51 2.62 8.45 -1.61
CA LEU A 51 1.46 9.08 -2.25
C LEU A 51 0.58 9.81 -1.23
N ILE A 52 0.34 9.21 -0.07
CA ILE A 52 -0.40 9.87 1.02
C ILE A 52 0.37 11.10 1.54
N THR A 53 1.68 11.00 1.71
CA THR A 53 2.50 12.14 2.14
C THR A 53 2.44 13.29 1.13
N LEU A 54 2.48 13.00 -0.17
CA LEU A 54 2.29 14.01 -1.23
C LEU A 54 0.89 14.62 -1.15
N ALA A 55 -0.14 13.79 -0.97
CA ALA A 55 -1.53 14.27 -0.89
C ALA A 55 -1.77 15.18 0.33
N LYS A 56 -1.13 14.91 1.45
CA LYS A 56 -1.18 15.77 2.65
C LYS A 56 -0.60 17.16 2.43
N ARG A 57 0.36 17.30 1.51
CA ARG A 57 0.90 18.62 1.15
C ARG A 57 -0.12 19.49 0.43
N GLY A 58 -0.97 18.89 -0.40
CA GLY A 58 -2.10 19.53 -1.06
C GLY A 58 -1.75 20.49 -2.19
N ASP A 59 -0.47 20.81 -2.42
CA ASP A 59 -0.02 21.76 -3.43
C ASP A 59 -0.18 21.21 -4.87
N LEU A 60 -0.18 22.12 -5.85
CA LEU A 60 -0.32 21.77 -7.27
C LEU A 60 0.84 20.86 -7.74
N HIS A 61 2.03 21.10 -7.22
CA HIS A 61 3.19 20.27 -7.56
C HIS A 61 3.03 18.84 -7.08
N ALA A 62 2.56 18.64 -5.84
CA ALA A 62 2.26 17.31 -5.30
C ALA A 62 1.17 16.60 -6.10
N ARG A 63 0.11 17.32 -6.55
CA ARG A 63 -0.92 16.76 -7.44
C ARG A 63 -0.34 16.27 -8.77
N ARG A 64 0.55 17.06 -9.39
CA ARG A 64 1.22 16.66 -10.64
C ARG A 64 2.10 15.42 -10.45
N GLN A 65 2.85 15.35 -9.35
CA GLN A 65 3.65 14.17 -9.01
C GLN A 65 2.77 12.93 -8.79
N ALA A 66 1.68 13.06 -8.04
CA ALA A 66 0.73 11.96 -7.82
C ALA A 66 0.09 11.48 -9.13
N LEU A 67 -0.30 12.40 -10.03
CA LEU A 67 -0.79 12.05 -11.37
C LEU A 67 0.22 11.22 -12.16
N SER A 68 1.49 11.62 -12.18
CA SER A 68 2.56 10.89 -12.85
C SER A 68 2.74 9.48 -12.26
N GLU A 69 2.70 9.35 -10.94
CA GLU A 69 2.82 8.05 -10.28
C GLU A 69 1.59 7.15 -10.47
N LEU A 70 0.39 7.71 -10.60
CA LEU A 70 -0.87 7.00 -10.81
C LEU A 70 -1.27 6.88 -12.30
N HIS A 71 -0.35 7.09 -13.24
CA HIS A 71 -0.62 6.95 -14.67
C HIS A 71 -1.73 7.88 -15.18
N ASN A 72 -1.71 9.14 -14.77
CA ASN A 72 -2.68 10.18 -15.13
C ASN A 72 -4.14 9.85 -14.77
N ASP A 73 -4.34 9.00 -13.77
CA ASP A 73 -5.67 8.67 -13.25
C ASP A 73 -6.20 9.81 -12.37
N LYS A 74 -7.02 10.67 -12.98
CA LYS A 74 -7.58 11.86 -12.32
C LYS A 74 -8.53 11.50 -11.16
N PHE A 75 -9.31 10.42 -11.31
CA PHE A 75 -10.24 9.98 -10.28
C PHE A 75 -9.51 9.46 -9.04
N ALA A 76 -8.50 8.62 -9.24
CA ALA A 76 -7.68 8.14 -8.14
C ALA A 76 -6.96 9.29 -7.41
N VAL A 77 -6.45 10.29 -8.15
CA VAL A 77 -5.81 11.47 -7.54
C VAL A 77 -6.83 12.31 -6.80
N HIS A 78 -8.01 12.55 -7.36
CA HIS A 78 -9.08 13.29 -6.69
C HIS A 78 -9.44 12.62 -5.36
N LYS A 79 -9.77 11.33 -5.37
CA LYS A 79 -10.11 10.59 -4.16
C LYS A 79 -8.98 10.60 -3.12
N LEU A 80 -7.73 10.47 -3.58
CA LEU A 80 -6.57 10.49 -2.70
C LEU A 80 -6.41 11.83 -1.97
N PHE A 81 -6.61 12.96 -2.67
CA PHE A 81 -6.40 14.30 -2.10
C PHE A 81 -7.60 14.82 -1.32
N GLU A 82 -8.84 14.56 -1.77
CA GLU A 82 -10.04 15.12 -1.18
C GLU A 82 -10.66 14.24 -0.08
N GLU A 83 -10.54 12.91 -0.20
CA GLU A 83 -11.19 12.00 0.74
C GLU A 83 -10.21 11.32 1.69
N ILE A 84 -9.06 10.83 1.17
CA ILE A 84 -8.13 10.01 1.95
C ILE A 84 -7.17 10.89 2.74
N ALA A 85 -6.48 11.84 2.10
CA ALA A 85 -5.45 12.65 2.75
C ALA A 85 -5.94 13.44 3.97
N PRO A 86 -7.16 14.05 3.98
CA PRO A 86 -7.66 14.75 5.15
C PRO A 86 -7.75 13.89 6.41
N ARG A 87 -8.01 12.59 6.28
CA ARG A 87 -8.08 11.66 7.41
C ARG A 87 -6.74 11.50 8.14
N TYR A 88 -5.64 11.82 7.47
CA TYR A 88 -4.28 11.60 7.98
C TYR A 88 -3.51 12.89 8.28
N GLN A 89 -4.16 14.05 8.28
CA GLN A 89 -3.48 15.34 8.51
C GLN A 89 -2.66 15.37 9.81
N GLY A 90 -3.19 14.85 10.91
CA GLY A 90 -2.52 14.79 12.20
C GLY A 90 -1.54 13.63 12.37
N ARG A 91 -1.36 12.75 11.36
CA ARG A 91 -0.55 11.55 11.48
C ARG A 91 0.76 11.72 10.70
N ALA A 92 1.90 11.54 11.37
CA ALA A 92 3.23 11.72 10.77
C ALA A 92 3.65 10.58 9.81
N GLY A 93 2.99 9.42 9.88
CA GLY A 93 3.29 8.25 9.04
C GLY A 93 2.44 7.04 9.42
N GLY A 94 2.75 5.86 8.86
CA GLY A 94 2.03 4.62 9.16
C GLY A 94 0.58 4.62 8.68
N TYR A 95 0.34 5.11 7.46
CA TYR A 95 -0.98 5.25 6.86
C TYR A 95 -1.58 3.93 6.40
N THR A 96 -0.77 2.89 6.28
CA THR A 96 -1.21 1.57 5.82
C THR A 96 -0.86 0.50 6.83
N ARG A 97 -1.68 -0.55 6.90
CA ARG A 97 -1.35 -1.76 7.65
C ARG A 97 -1.51 -3.00 6.80
N ILE A 98 -0.65 -3.96 7.05
CA ILE A 98 -0.72 -5.29 6.47
C ILE A 98 -1.34 -6.20 7.52
N LEU A 99 -2.54 -6.71 7.23
CA LEU A 99 -3.23 -7.66 8.08
C LEU A 99 -2.91 -9.08 7.62
N LYS A 100 -2.21 -9.83 8.46
CA LYS A 100 -2.07 -11.28 8.27
C LYS A 100 -3.25 -11.96 8.95
N LEU A 101 -4.04 -12.71 8.21
CA LEU A 101 -5.17 -13.46 8.75
C LEU A 101 -4.65 -14.77 9.36
N GLY A 102 -4.61 -14.83 10.67
CA GLY A 102 -4.33 -16.01 11.47
C GLY A 102 -5.28 -16.09 12.66
N PRO A 103 -5.31 -17.17 13.45
CA PRO A 103 -6.24 -17.29 14.56
C PRO A 103 -6.11 -16.11 15.50
N ARG A 104 -7.26 -15.63 15.99
CA ARG A 104 -7.43 -14.46 16.82
C ARG A 104 -6.57 -14.55 18.08
N TYR A 105 -5.65 -13.62 18.22
CA TYR A 105 -5.17 -13.22 19.54
C TYR A 105 -5.83 -11.88 19.88
N THR A 106 -6.88 -11.95 20.65
CA THR A 106 -7.46 -10.85 21.39
C THR A 106 -6.47 -10.44 22.48
N GLU A 107 -6.28 -9.12 22.61
CA GLU A 107 -5.55 -8.42 23.67
C GLU A 107 -4.02 -8.30 23.50
N ARG A 108 -3.63 -7.20 22.85
CA ARG A 108 -2.35 -6.53 23.15
C ARG A 108 -2.53 -5.01 23.00
N ASN A 109 -2.33 -4.30 24.09
CA ASN A 109 -2.13 -2.86 24.08
C ASN A 109 -0.76 -2.55 23.45
N GLY A 110 -0.77 -1.85 22.30
CA GLY A 110 0.43 -1.36 21.65
C GLY A 110 0.86 -2.17 20.42
N GLY A 111 0.85 -1.52 19.27
CA GLY A 111 1.29 -2.06 18.00
C GLY A 111 0.25 -1.83 16.89
N TYR A 112 0.40 -0.74 16.15
CA TYR A 112 -0.55 -0.30 15.09
C TYR A 112 -0.46 -1.08 13.79
N THR A 113 0.11 -2.28 13.80
CA THR A 113 0.12 -3.21 12.67
C THR A 113 -0.43 -4.55 13.11
N ARG A 114 -1.72 -4.76 12.96
CA ARG A 114 -2.31 -6.08 13.16
C ARG A 114 -2.09 -6.90 11.89
N ILE A 115 -1.28 -7.92 11.99
CA ILE A 115 -1.04 -8.87 10.92
C ILE A 115 -2.10 -9.97 11.01
N LEU A 116 -3.12 -9.93 10.17
CA LEU A 116 -4.08 -11.02 10.03
C LEU A 116 -3.64 -11.95 8.88
N LYS A 117 -3.19 -13.15 9.21
CA LYS A 117 -2.86 -14.17 8.21
C LYS A 117 -4.14 -14.79 7.65
N LEU A 118 -4.33 -14.72 6.35
CA LEU A 118 -5.38 -15.45 5.60
C LEU A 118 -5.00 -16.89 5.34
N GLY A 119 -4.17 -17.52 6.08
CA GLY A 119 -3.71 -18.85 5.77
C GLY A 119 -3.08 -18.98 4.36
N PRO A 120 -2.49 -20.11 4.05
CA PRO A 120 -1.93 -20.36 2.74
C PRO A 120 -3.04 -20.52 1.68
N ARG A 121 -2.80 -20.00 0.48
CA ARG A 121 -3.65 -20.26 -0.68
C ARG A 121 -3.62 -21.76 -1.01
N ARG A 122 -4.79 -22.37 -1.26
CA ARG A 122 -4.89 -23.83 -1.49
C ARG A 122 -4.06 -24.35 -2.66
N SER A 123 -3.83 -23.52 -3.68
CA SER A 123 -3.13 -23.96 -4.90
C SER A 123 -1.60 -24.05 -4.78
N ASP A 124 -0.97 -23.19 -3.96
CA ASP A 124 0.49 -23.06 -3.91
C ASP A 124 1.05 -22.71 -2.53
N ALA A 125 0.24 -22.85 -1.50
CA ALA A 125 0.60 -22.52 -0.12
C ALA A 125 1.17 -21.10 0.11
N THR A 126 0.94 -20.16 -0.84
CA THR A 126 1.41 -18.77 -0.73
C THR A 126 0.65 -18.05 0.38
N GLU A 127 1.37 -17.38 1.28
CA GLU A 127 0.75 -16.54 2.32
C GLU A 127 -0.01 -15.36 1.71
N MET A 128 -1.31 -15.31 1.97
CA MET A 128 -2.17 -14.21 1.58
C MET A 128 -2.35 -13.23 2.73
N VAL A 129 -2.48 -11.96 2.40
CA VAL A 129 -2.66 -10.87 3.36
C VAL A 129 -3.67 -9.85 2.87
N PHE A 130 -4.32 -9.14 3.79
CA PHE A 130 -4.95 -7.87 3.48
C PHE A 130 -3.96 -6.73 3.68
N LEU A 131 -3.94 -5.80 2.75
CA LEU A 131 -3.35 -4.47 2.89
C LEU A 131 -4.50 -3.47 2.92
N GLU A 132 -4.60 -2.70 3.99
CA GLU A 132 -5.64 -1.71 4.15
C GLU A 132 -5.12 -0.38 4.68
N LEU A 133 -5.90 0.66 4.48
CA LEU A 133 -5.72 1.97 5.12
C LEU A 133 -6.13 1.89 6.59
N VAL A 134 -5.44 2.65 7.44
CA VAL A 134 -5.66 2.66 8.91
C VAL A 134 -6.35 3.93 9.34
#